data_6e84726d0e14b4858c39d79062d9ec49
#
_entry.id   6e84726d0e14b4858c39d79062d9ec49
#
_cell.length_a   1.000
_cell.length_b   1.000
_cell.length_c   1.000
_cell.angle_alpha   90.00
_cell.angle_beta   90.00
_cell.angle_gamma   90.00
#
_symmetry.space_group_name_H-M   'P 1'
#
loop_
_entity.id
_entity.type
_entity.pdbx_description
1 polymer ?
#
loop_
_entity_poly.entity_id
_entity_poly.type
_entity_poly.pdbx_seq_one_letter_code
_entity_poly.pdbx_strand_id
1 'polypeptide(L)'
;MFSTSLELILSIAYREASSRRHTHLTLEHLLYALAHDVEGEKILAACGADLPGLRHDLDDYLERTIDRFPRHAHQEPDQTLAFRRVLQAAVLHVQSAGKDEVRSGDV
;
A
#
# COMPACT_ATOMS: atom_id res chain seq x y z
N MET A 1 -10.21 13.62 3.75
CA MET A 1 -9.39 13.76 2.55
C MET A 1 -9.23 12.47 1.76
N PHE A 2 -8.84 11.38 2.38
CA PHE A 2 -8.84 10.07 1.71
C PHE A 2 -10.24 9.47 1.72
N SER A 3 -10.61 8.77 0.63
CA SER A 3 -11.86 8.02 0.59
C SER A 3 -11.85 6.91 1.65
N THR A 4 -13.03 6.45 2.05
CA THR A 4 -13.15 5.33 2.99
C THR A 4 -12.46 4.08 2.46
N SER A 5 -12.63 3.79 1.15
CA SER A 5 -11.97 2.65 0.50
C SER A 5 -10.45 2.76 0.56
N LEU A 6 -9.89 3.95 0.30
CA LEU A 6 -8.45 4.16 0.38
C LEU A 6 -7.94 4.04 1.82
N GLU A 7 -8.68 4.57 2.78
CA GLU A 7 -8.31 4.41 4.21
C GLU A 7 -8.25 2.94 4.61
N LEU A 8 -9.18 2.11 4.13
CA LEU A 8 -9.17 0.66 4.37
C LEU A 8 -7.94 0.00 3.73
N ILE A 9 -7.60 0.39 2.51
CA ILE A 9 -6.41 -0.12 1.82
C ILE A 9 -5.14 0.24 2.59
N LEU A 10 -5.03 1.48 3.06
CA LEU A 10 -3.89 1.91 3.87
C LEU A 10 -3.81 1.14 5.19
N SER A 11 -4.96 0.87 5.82
CA SER A 11 -5.03 0.06 7.04
C SER A 11 -4.57 -1.38 6.80
N ILE A 12 -4.94 -1.96 5.66
CA ILE A 12 -4.51 -3.32 5.29
C ILE A 12 -3.01 -3.35 5.04
N ALA A 13 -2.46 -2.34 4.34
CA ALA A 13 -1.02 -2.23 4.11
C ALA A 13 -0.26 -2.16 5.43
N TYR A 14 -0.70 -1.32 6.36
CA TYR A 14 -0.10 -1.18 7.68
C TYR A 14 -0.18 -2.49 8.47
N ARG A 15 -1.35 -3.12 8.48
CA ARG A 15 -1.55 -4.39 9.18
C ARG A 15 -0.66 -5.49 8.64
N GLU A 16 -0.47 -5.54 7.32
CA GLU A 16 0.40 -6.52 6.69
C GLU A 16 1.85 -6.31 7.12
N ALA A 17 2.33 -5.08 7.11
CA ALA A 17 3.67 -4.76 7.56
C ALA A 17 3.85 -5.11 9.05
N SER A 18 2.88 -4.75 9.88
CA SER A 18 2.91 -4.99 11.33
C SER A 18 2.87 -6.48 11.66
N SER A 19 1.99 -7.25 11.01
CA SER A 19 1.85 -8.68 11.27
C SER A 19 3.10 -9.47 10.86
N ARG A 20 3.82 -8.99 9.85
CA ARG A 20 5.09 -9.58 9.41
C ARG A 20 6.29 -9.03 10.19
N ARG A 21 6.06 -8.12 11.13
CA ARG A 21 7.09 -7.45 11.95
C ARG A 21 8.12 -6.68 11.10
N HIS A 22 7.68 -6.15 9.97
CA HIS A 22 8.55 -5.36 9.10
C HIS A 22 8.91 -4.03 9.77
N THR A 23 10.15 -3.57 9.56
CA THR A 23 10.62 -2.31 10.15
C THR A 23 10.04 -1.10 9.43
N HIS A 24 9.63 -1.26 8.18
CA HIS A 24 9.13 -0.18 7.34
C HIS A 24 7.82 -0.54 6.63
N LEU A 25 6.98 0.46 6.49
CA LEU A 25 5.79 0.42 5.65
C LEU A 25 6.19 0.95 4.27
N THR A 26 6.18 0.09 3.27
CA THR A 26 6.73 0.36 1.94
C THR A 26 5.66 0.42 0.86
N LEU A 27 6.04 0.86 -0.33
CA LEU A 27 5.16 0.84 -1.50
C LEU A 27 4.71 -0.57 -1.87
N GLU A 28 5.52 -1.58 -1.59
CA GLU A 28 5.16 -2.98 -1.86
C GLU A 28 4.02 -3.43 -0.95
N HIS A 29 3.94 -2.94 0.29
CA HIS A 29 2.79 -3.19 1.16
C HIS A 29 1.52 -2.53 0.59
N LEU A 30 1.65 -1.32 0.07
CA LEU A 30 0.53 -0.61 -0.54
C LEU A 30 0.03 -1.35 -1.78
N LEU A 31 0.93 -1.79 -2.64
CA LEU A 31 0.59 -2.55 -3.83
C LEU A 31 -0.04 -3.91 -3.46
N TYR A 32 0.47 -4.57 -2.43
CA TYR A 32 -0.11 -5.81 -1.90
C TYR A 32 -1.57 -5.58 -1.47
N ALA A 33 -1.83 -4.52 -0.73
CA ALA A 33 -3.18 -4.19 -0.28
C ALA A 33 -4.11 -3.89 -1.47
N LEU A 34 -3.62 -3.14 -2.46
CA LEU A 34 -4.38 -2.85 -3.68
C LEU A 34 -4.70 -4.13 -4.46
N ALA A 35 -3.76 -5.06 -4.55
CA ALA A 35 -3.95 -6.32 -5.27
C ALA A 35 -4.98 -7.26 -4.60
N HIS A 36 -5.31 -7.02 -3.34
CA HIS A 36 -6.28 -7.79 -2.57
C HIS A 36 -7.60 -7.02 -2.33
N ASP A 37 -7.72 -5.83 -2.87
CA ASP A 37 -8.92 -5.00 -2.79
C ASP A 37 -9.72 -5.06 -4.09
N VAL A 38 -11.06 -5.10 -4.00
CA VAL A 38 -11.93 -5.23 -5.17
C VAL A 38 -11.71 -4.10 -6.17
N GLU A 39 -11.67 -2.85 -5.68
CA GLU A 39 -11.43 -1.69 -6.54
C GLU A 39 -10.00 -1.68 -7.08
N GLY A 40 -9.02 -1.99 -6.22
CA GLY A 40 -7.61 -2.10 -6.60
C GLY A 40 -7.38 -3.18 -7.66
N GLU A 41 -8.04 -4.32 -7.54
CA GLU A 41 -7.97 -5.40 -8.54
C GLU A 41 -8.43 -4.91 -9.91
N LYS A 42 -9.52 -4.17 -9.97
CA LYS A 42 -10.05 -3.62 -11.23
C LYS A 42 -9.08 -2.64 -11.88
N ILE A 43 -8.48 -1.78 -11.07
CA ILE A 43 -7.50 -0.79 -11.55
C ILE A 43 -6.27 -1.50 -12.10
N LEU A 44 -5.71 -2.45 -11.35
CA LEU A 44 -4.53 -3.20 -11.78
C LEU A 44 -4.80 -4.05 -13.02
N ALA A 45 -5.96 -4.68 -13.10
CA ALA A 45 -6.37 -5.45 -14.27
C ALA A 45 -6.49 -4.55 -15.51
N ALA A 46 -7.04 -3.36 -15.35
CA ALA A 46 -7.15 -2.38 -16.43
C ALA A 46 -5.76 -1.91 -16.92
N CYS A 47 -4.75 -1.93 -16.05
CA CYS A 47 -3.37 -1.64 -16.40
C CYS A 47 -2.63 -2.84 -17.03
N GLY A 48 -3.30 -3.97 -17.21
CA GLY A 48 -2.73 -5.16 -17.82
C GLY A 48 -1.98 -6.08 -16.86
N ALA A 49 -2.15 -5.92 -15.55
CA ALA A 49 -1.46 -6.75 -14.56
C ALA A 49 -2.02 -8.18 -14.51
N ASP A 50 -1.11 -9.16 -14.38
CA ASP A 50 -1.46 -10.53 -14.05
C ASP A 50 -1.61 -10.62 -12.53
N LEU A 51 -2.85 -10.58 -12.02
CA LEU A 51 -3.12 -10.51 -10.60
C LEU A 51 -2.58 -11.70 -9.80
N PRO A 52 -2.80 -12.96 -10.21
CA PRO A 52 -2.23 -14.09 -9.46
C PRO A 52 -0.72 -14.06 -9.38
N GLY A 53 -0.04 -13.75 -10.49
CA GLY A 53 1.42 -13.61 -10.54
C GLY A 53 1.91 -12.45 -9.69
N LEU A 54 1.25 -11.30 -9.77
CA LEU A 54 1.60 -10.13 -8.97
C LEU A 54 1.47 -10.41 -7.47
N ARG A 55 0.37 -11.03 -7.05
CA ARG A 55 0.15 -11.38 -5.64
C ARG A 55 1.23 -12.34 -5.13
N HIS A 56 1.57 -13.33 -5.92
CA HIS A 56 2.63 -14.29 -5.57
C HIS A 56 3.98 -13.60 -5.42
N ASP A 57 4.34 -12.75 -6.38
CA ASP A 57 5.61 -12.04 -6.37
C ASP A 57 5.71 -11.06 -5.20
N LEU A 58 4.63 -10.36 -4.87
CA LEU A 58 4.57 -9.46 -3.74
C LEU A 58 4.70 -10.20 -2.42
N ASP A 59 3.99 -11.31 -2.27
CA ASP A 59 4.06 -12.12 -1.06
C ASP A 59 5.48 -12.64 -0.84
N ASP A 60 6.12 -13.13 -1.88
CA ASP A 60 7.50 -13.61 -1.85
C ASP A 60 8.48 -12.48 -1.48
N TYR A 61 8.31 -11.30 -2.10
CA TYR A 61 9.12 -10.12 -1.81
C TYR A 61 8.99 -9.70 -0.35
N LEU A 62 7.76 -9.62 0.16
CA LEU A 62 7.49 -9.21 1.54
C LEU A 62 8.10 -10.20 2.54
N GLU A 63 8.09 -11.50 2.21
CA GLU A 63 8.69 -12.51 3.10
C GLU A 63 10.21 -12.44 3.15
N ARG A 64 10.87 -12.11 2.03
CA ARG A 64 12.32 -12.30 1.88
C ARG A 64 13.16 -11.04 1.95
N THR A 65 12.60 -9.89 1.59
CA THR A 65 13.40 -8.71 1.29
C THR A 65 13.37 -7.63 2.37
N ILE A 66 12.25 -7.48 3.09
CA ILE A 66 12.09 -6.39 4.04
C ILE A 66 12.62 -6.79 5.42
N ASP A 67 13.39 -5.89 6.04
CA ASP A 67 13.90 -6.08 7.39
C ASP A 67 12.78 -6.22 8.41
N ARG A 68 13.01 -7.05 9.42
CA ARG A 68 12.05 -7.33 10.48
C ARG A 68 12.57 -6.91 11.84
N PHE A 69 11.65 -6.48 12.70
CA PHE A 69 11.96 -6.29 14.11
C PHE A 69 12.23 -7.63 14.80
N PRO A 70 13.05 -7.65 15.89
CA PRO A 70 13.19 -8.84 16.72
C PRO A 70 11.84 -9.32 17.25
N ARG A 71 11.72 -10.63 17.51
CA ARG A 71 10.45 -11.27 17.89
C ARG A 71 9.76 -10.65 19.10
N HIS A 72 10.51 -10.11 20.04
CA HIS A 72 9.96 -9.52 21.26
C HIS A 72 9.90 -7.98 21.22
N ALA A 73 10.21 -7.38 20.10
CA ALA A 73 10.07 -5.93 19.96
C ALA A 73 8.62 -5.58 19.62
N HIS A 74 8.04 -4.69 20.40
CA HIS A 74 6.69 -4.18 20.15
C HIS A 74 6.80 -2.80 19.52
N GLN A 75 7.33 -2.76 18.30
CA GLN A 75 7.53 -1.53 17.55
C GLN A 75 6.63 -1.52 16.32
N GLU A 76 6.27 -0.31 15.89
CA GLU A 76 5.46 -0.10 14.71
C GLU A 76 6.32 0.22 13.51
N PRO A 77 5.92 -0.21 12.28
CA PRO A 77 6.68 0.13 11.08
C PRO A 77 6.63 1.62 10.78
N ASP A 78 7.76 2.18 10.36
CA ASP A 78 7.84 3.55 9.86
C ASP A 78 7.57 3.60 8.37
N GLN A 79 6.89 4.64 7.91
CA GLN A 79 6.68 4.86 6.48
C GLN A 79 8.00 5.19 5.80
N THR A 80 8.26 4.56 4.65
CA THR A 80 9.41 4.96 3.82
C THR A 80 9.14 6.32 3.20
N LEU A 81 10.20 7.00 2.78
CA LEU A 81 10.09 8.27 2.07
C LEU A 81 9.29 8.11 0.78
N ALA A 82 9.50 7.01 0.05
CA ALA A 82 8.77 6.71 -1.18
C ALA A 82 7.27 6.55 -0.91
N PHE A 83 6.89 5.86 0.16
CA PHE A 83 5.49 5.70 0.56
C PHE A 83 4.84 7.07 0.83
N ARG A 84 5.51 7.91 1.62
CA ARG A 84 5.00 9.25 1.93
C ARG A 84 4.86 10.11 0.68
N ARG A 85 5.84 10.05 -0.22
CA ARG A 85 5.84 10.83 -1.47
C ARG A 85 4.69 10.46 -2.39
N VAL A 86 4.36 9.19 -2.49
CA VAL A 86 3.22 8.73 -3.29
C VAL A 86 1.92 9.30 -2.76
N LEU A 87 1.70 9.26 -1.44
CA LEU A 87 0.50 9.81 -0.84
C LEU A 87 0.44 11.34 -0.99
N GLN A 88 1.56 12.03 -0.80
CA GLN A 88 1.64 13.48 -0.98
C GLN A 88 1.35 13.89 -2.43
N ALA A 89 1.89 13.15 -3.38
CA ALA A 89 1.64 13.41 -4.81
C ALA A 89 0.16 13.21 -5.16
N ALA A 90 -0.48 12.17 -4.59
CA ALA A 90 -1.91 11.92 -4.78
C ALA A 90 -2.77 13.06 -4.22
N VAL A 91 -2.42 13.57 -3.03
CA VAL A 91 -3.10 14.71 -2.42
C VAL A 91 -2.99 15.97 -3.31
N LEU A 92 -1.79 16.27 -3.78
CA LEU A 92 -1.56 17.42 -4.66
C LEU A 92 -2.33 17.28 -5.98
N HIS A 93 -2.36 16.09 -6.55
CA HIS A 93 -3.11 15.82 -7.77
C HIS A 93 -4.60 16.08 -7.59
N VAL A 94 -5.16 15.60 -6.50
CA VAL A 94 -6.58 15.77 -6.18
C VAL A 94 -6.92 17.23 -5.93
N GLN A 95 -6.09 17.95 -5.21
CA GLN A 95 -6.28 19.39 -4.96
C GLN A 95 -6.22 20.18 -6.27
N SER A 96 -5.27 19.88 -7.14
CA SER A 96 -5.12 20.54 -8.44
C SER A 96 -6.28 20.25 -9.38
N ALA A 97 -6.91 19.07 -9.28
CA ALA A 97 -8.06 18.69 -10.08
C ALA A 97 -9.40 19.18 -9.49
N GLY A 98 -9.40 19.83 -8.33
CA GLY A 98 -10.59 20.32 -7.66
C GLY A 98 -11.46 19.23 -7.03
N LYS A 99 -10.89 18.08 -6.75
CA LYS A 99 -11.59 16.97 -6.07
C LYS A 99 -11.59 17.15 -4.55
N ASP A 100 -12.59 16.56 -3.90
CA ASP A 100 -12.73 16.67 -2.44
C ASP A 100 -11.97 15.60 -1.67
N GLU A 101 -11.69 14.47 -2.29
CA GLU A 101 -11.04 13.35 -1.60
C GLU A 101 -10.07 12.58 -2.51
N VAL A 102 -9.10 11.92 -1.89
CA VAL A 102 -8.14 11.05 -2.56
C VAL A 102 -8.72 9.63 -2.60
N ARG A 103 -8.77 9.05 -3.79
CA ARG A 103 -9.28 7.70 -4.04
C ARG A 103 -8.15 6.77 -4.47
N SER A 104 -8.44 5.47 -4.50
CA SER A 104 -7.46 4.44 -4.88
C SER A 104 -6.84 4.70 -6.26
N GLY A 105 -7.62 5.18 -7.23
CA GLY A 105 -7.12 5.49 -8.56
C GLY A 105 -6.17 6.67 -8.62
N ASP A 106 -6.12 7.52 -7.58
CA ASP A 106 -5.21 8.67 -7.50
C ASP A 106 -3.83 8.29 -6.94
N VAL A 107 -3.72 7.11 -6.33
CA VAL A 107 -2.49 6.56 -5.77
C VAL A 107 -1.79 5.67 -6.81
#